data_d77442a0aae4304379a8959007a57f0a
#
_entry.id   d77442a0aae4304379a8959007a57f0a
#
_cell.length_a   1.000
_cell.length_b   1.000
_cell.length_c   1.000
_cell.angle_alpha   90.00
_cell.angle_beta   90.00
_cell.angle_gamma   90.00
#
_symmetry.space_group_name_H-M   'P 1'
#
loop_
_entity.id
_entity.type
_entity.pdbx_description
1 polymer ?
#
loop_
_entity_poly.entity_id
_entity_poly.type
_entity_poly.pdbx_seq_one_letter_code
_entity_poly.pdbx_strand_id
1 'polypeptide(L)'
;MEKVNEAEKEYRNGDSGPKYLFRGPRLDWGVLRFLPGQQLGTHYHEKVEETFYFPCGTPLVVVNGEQHRVRVGDAFRMEPGDVHNLINDTDEPIEAVFIKSDYLPKDKVDA
;
A
#
# COMPACT_ATOMS: atom_id res chain seq x y z
N MET A 1 16.06 -2.74 -20.23
CA MET A 1 15.99 -3.14 -18.80
C MET A 1 16.18 -1.89 -17.96
N GLU A 2 15.42 -1.76 -16.90
CA GLU A 2 15.46 -0.62 -16.00
C GLU A 2 15.75 -1.13 -14.58
N LYS A 3 16.66 -0.48 -13.87
CA LYS A 3 17.06 -0.86 -12.52
C LYS A 3 16.86 0.31 -11.58
N VAL A 4 16.23 0.06 -10.42
CA VAL A 4 16.01 1.04 -9.38
C VAL A 4 16.44 0.43 -8.05
N ASN A 5 17.05 1.24 -7.20
CA ASN A 5 17.28 0.87 -5.81
C ASN A 5 16.39 1.76 -4.94
N GLU A 6 15.67 1.16 -3.99
CA GLU A 6 14.74 1.92 -3.15
C GLU A 6 15.43 3.01 -2.32
N ALA A 7 16.71 2.85 -2.00
CA ALA A 7 17.48 3.84 -1.26
C ALA A 7 17.67 5.15 -2.05
N GLU A 8 17.48 5.11 -3.36
CA GLU A 8 17.60 6.27 -4.25
C GLU A 8 16.26 7.00 -4.45
N LYS A 9 15.19 6.46 -3.89
CA LYS A 9 13.84 7.03 -3.98
C LYS A 9 13.43 7.58 -2.62
N GLU A 10 12.46 8.49 -2.65
CA GLU A 10 11.96 9.12 -1.43
C GLU A 10 10.52 8.69 -1.14
N TYR A 11 10.20 8.55 0.13
CA TYR A 11 8.82 8.41 0.56
C TYR A 11 8.08 9.73 0.32
N ARG A 12 6.78 9.63 0.02
CA ARG A 12 5.94 10.80 -0.28
C ARG A 12 6.04 11.87 0.81
N ASN A 13 6.10 11.48 2.07
CA ASN A 13 6.16 12.38 3.22
C ASN A 13 7.57 12.48 3.82
N GLY A 14 8.61 12.09 3.08
CA GLY A 14 9.99 12.13 3.54
C GLY A 14 10.40 10.88 4.32
N ASP A 15 9.75 10.62 5.45
CA ASP A 15 10.03 9.46 6.32
C ASP A 15 8.97 8.37 6.25
N SER A 16 7.89 8.59 5.52
CA SER A 16 6.73 7.71 5.53
C SER A 16 5.86 7.90 4.29
N GLY A 17 4.87 7.04 4.13
CA GLY A 17 3.99 7.01 3.00
C GLY A 17 4.50 6.10 1.89
N PRO A 18 3.90 6.16 0.71
CA PRO A 18 4.33 5.34 -0.41
C PRO A 18 5.62 5.85 -1.04
N LYS A 19 6.41 4.92 -1.56
CA LYS A 19 7.61 5.16 -2.33
C LYS A 19 7.49 4.29 -3.58
N TYR A 20 7.21 4.92 -4.72
CA TYR A 20 7.07 4.18 -5.98
C TYR A 20 8.44 3.80 -6.52
N LEU A 21 8.60 2.53 -6.89
CA LEU A 21 9.80 2.04 -7.58
C LEU A 21 9.59 2.08 -9.09
N PHE A 22 8.41 1.67 -9.56
CA PHE A 22 8.03 1.78 -10.96
C PHE A 22 6.60 2.31 -11.07
N ARG A 23 6.42 3.35 -11.91
CA ARG A 23 5.11 3.91 -12.23
C ARG A 23 4.86 3.76 -13.71
N GLY A 24 4.09 2.74 -14.07
CA GLY A 24 3.84 2.42 -15.47
C GLY A 24 5.07 1.85 -16.17
N PRO A 25 4.97 1.59 -17.49
CA PRO A 25 3.76 1.79 -18.30
C PRO A 25 2.66 0.75 -18.09
N ARG A 26 2.97 -0.42 -17.52
CA ARG A 26 1.98 -1.50 -17.36
C ARG A 26 1.57 -1.75 -15.92
N LEU A 27 2.55 -1.69 -15.02
CA LEU A 27 2.33 -1.91 -13.59
C LEU A 27 2.74 -0.68 -12.82
N ASP A 28 2.18 -0.58 -11.61
CA ASP A 28 2.53 0.45 -10.65
C ASP A 28 2.84 -0.27 -9.35
N TRP A 29 4.06 -0.12 -8.80
CA TRP A 29 4.39 -0.78 -7.55
C TRP A 29 5.51 -0.06 -6.81
N GLY A 30 5.57 -0.35 -5.51
CA GLY A 30 6.57 0.22 -4.66
C GLY A 30 6.49 -0.31 -3.26
N VAL A 31 7.04 0.45 -2.32
CA VAL A 31 7.05 0.13 -0.91
C VAL A 31 6.35 1.24 -0.13
N LEU A 32 5.78 0.86 1.01
CA LEU A 32 5.02 1.73 1.88
C LEU A 32 5.61 1.64 3.28
N ARG A 33 5.79 2.77 3.93
CA ARG A 33 6.23 2.83 5.32
C ARG A 33 5.31 3.73 6.10
N PHE A 34 4.75 3.20 7.20
CA PHE A 34 3.97 4.01 8.12
C PHE A 34 4.57 3.99 9.51
N LEU A 35 4.70 5.17 10.08
CA LEU A 35 5.03 5.36 11.48
C LEU A 35 3.78 5.13 12.34
N PRO A 36 3.93 4.93 13.67
CA PRO A 36 2.79 4.76 14.54
C PRO A 36 1.74 5.85 14.37
N GLY A 37 0.48 5.45 14.25
CA GLY A 37 -0.66 6.36 14.09
C GLY A 37 -0.97 6.79 12.66
N GLN A 38 -0.11 6.50 11.70
CA GLN A 38 -0.35 6.86 10.31
C GLN A 38 -1.26 5.86 9.61
N GLN A 39 -1.97 6.34 8.60
CA GLN A 39 -2.89 5.51 7.83
C GLN A 39 -2.94 5.96 6.37
N LEU A 40 -3.37 5.05 5.52
CA LEU A 40 -3.48 5.32 4.08
C LEU A 40 -4.70 6.19 3.76
N GLY A 41 -5.79 6.02 4.49
CA GLY A 41 -7.09 6.61 4.20
C GLY A 41 -8.00 5.62 3.49
N THR A 42 -9.27 5.62 3.89
CA THR A 42 -10.26 4.70 3.30
C THR A 42 -10.53 5.08 1.86
N HIS A 43 -10.39 4.12 0.94
CA HIS A 43 -10.55 4.35 -0.48
C HIS A 43 -10.81 3.03 -1.21
N TYR A 44 -11.12 3.10 -2.49
CA TYR A 44 -11.18 1.95 -3.38
C TYR A 44 -10.66 2.33 -4.76
N HIS A 45 -10.37 1.32 -5.58
CA HIS A 45 -10.02 1.49 -6.98
C HIS A 45 -11.16 0.95 -7.84
N GLU A 46 -11.49 1.64 -8.92
CA GLU A 46 -12.61 1.22 -9.78
C GLU A 46 -12.24 0.09 -10.71
N LYS A 47 -11.00 0.08 -11.21
CA LYS A 47 -10.55 -0.86 -12.25
C LYS A 47 -9.32 -1.66 -11.86
N VAL A 48 -8.51 -1.09 -10.97
CA VAL A 48 -7.20 -1.67 -10.59
C VAL A 48 -7.38 -2.69 -9.48
N GLU A 49 -6.69 -3.82 -9.62
CA GLU A 49 -6.46 -4.75 -8.51
C GLU A 49 -5.19 -4.30 -7.80
N GLU A 50 -5.23 -4.20 -6.48
CA GLU A 50 -4.06 -3.85 -5.68
C GLU A 50 -3.75 -4.95 -4.68
N THR A 51 -2.48 -5.40 -4.65
CA THR A 51 -2.03 -6.38 -3.68
C THR A 51 -1.03 -5.75 -2.72
N PHE A 52 -1.05 -6.22 -1.48
CA PHE A 52 -0.11 -5.82 -0.44
C PHE A 52 0.59 -7.04 0.11
N TYR A 53 1.88 -6.90 0.40
CA TYR A 53 2.66 -7.90 1.11
C TYR A 53 3.35 -7.22 2.28
N PHE A 54 3.31 -7.84 3.48
CA PHE A 54 3.79 -7.24 4.71
C PHE A 54 5.03 -7.97 5.24
N PRO A 55 6.24 -7.52 4.88
CA PRO A 55 7.48 -8.10 5.43
C PRO A 55 7.82 -7.63 6.83
N CYS A 56 7.20 -6.52 7.29
CA CYS A 56 7.57 -5.89 8.55
C CYS A 56 6.36 -5.25 9.21
N GLY A 57 6.12 -5.64 10.46
CA GLY A 57 5.07 -5.05 11.28
C GLY A 57 3.74 -5.79 11.21
N THR A 58 2.83 -5.39 12.09
CA THR A 58 1.51 -6.03 12.26
C THR A 58 0.40 -4.99 12.29
N PRO A 59 0.22 -4.22 11.22
CA PRO A 59 -0.81 -3.19 11.18
C PRO A 59 -2.21 -3.78 11.07
N LEU A 60 -3.20 -2.90 10.99
CA LEU A 60 -4.60 -3.24 10.78
C LEU A 60 -4.97 -2.94 9.33
N VAL A 61 -5.54 -3.93 8.64
CA VAL A 61 -6.14 -3.75 7.32
C VAL A 61 -7.65 -3.82 7.50
N VAL A 62 -8.37 -2.83 7.00
CA VAL A 62 -9.83 -2.79 7.01
C VAL A 62 -10.32 -2.92 5.59
N VAL A 63 -11.16 -3.91 5.33
CA VAL A 63 -11.71 -4.17 3.99
C VAL A 63 -13.22 -4.29 4.10
N ASN A 64 -13.93 -3.43 3.39
CA ASN A 64 -15.40 -3.40 3.40
C ASN A 64 -15.97 -3.40 4.82
N GLY A 65 -15.33 -2.64 5.73
CA GLY A 65 -15.75 -2.52 7.13
C GLY A 65 -15.26 -3.64 8.05
N GLU A 66 -14.61 -4.66 7.52
CA GLU A 66 -14.11 -5.78 8.32
C GLU A 66 -12.62 -5.59 8.63
N GLN A 67 -12.25 -5.76 9.90
CA GLN A 67 -10.88 -5.57 10.38
C GLN A 67 -10.09 -6.85 10.32
N HIS A 68 -8.85 -6.75 9.82
CA HIS A 68 -7.92 -7.88 9.75
C HIS A 68 -6.58 -7.46 10.36
N ARG A 69 -6.16 -8.14 11.42
CA ARG A 69 -4.82 -7.93 11.95
C ARG A 69 -3.81 -8.61 11.05
N VAL A 70 -2.85 -7.84 10.56
CA VAL A 70 -1.78 -8.35 9.71
C VAL A 70 -0.77 -9.12 10.56
N ARG A 71 -0.32 -10.24 10.04
CA ARG A 71 0.81 -10.99 10.55
C ARG A 71 1.94 -10.88 9.52
N VAL A 72 3.19 -10.77 9.97
CA VAL A 72 4.34 -10.72 9.07
C VAL A 72 4.28 -11.89 8.09
N GLY A 73 4.41 -11.58 6.80
CA GLY A 73 4.30 -12.56 5.72
C GLY A 73 2.92 -12.63 5.08
N ASP A 74 1.93 -11.93 5.63
CA ASP A 74 0.59 -11.89 5.03
C ASP A 74 0.61 -11.11 3.71
N ALA A 75 -0.26 -11.55 2.79
CA ALA A 75 -0.54 -10.85 1.56
C ALA A 75 -2.05 -10.71 1.37
N PHE A 76 -2.47 -9.56 0.87
CA PHE A 76 -3.88 -9.26 0.62
C PHE A 76 -4.06 -8.85 -0.84
N ARG A 77 -5.14 -9.29 -1.46
CA ARG A 77 -5.54 -8.83 -2.78
C ARG A 77 -6.83 -8.04 -2.65
N MET A 78 -6.75 -6.75 -2.98
CA MET A 78 -7.91 -5.88 -3.06
C MET A 78 -8.43 -5.89 -4.49
N GLU A 79 -9.62 -6.44 -4.67
CA GLU A 79 -10.30 -6.42 -5.97
C GLU A 79 -10.84 -5.02 -6.25
N PRO A 80 -11.07 -4.68 -7.52
CA PRO A 80 -11.76 -3.43 -7.83
C PRO A 80 -13.06 -3.30 -7.05
N GLY A 81 -13.28 -2.14 -6.44
CA GLY A 81 -14.45 -1.89 -5.62
C GLY A 81 -14.30 -2.24 -4.14
N ASP A 82 -13.28 -2.99 -3.75
CA ASP A 82 -13.03 -3.26 -2.32
C ASP A 82 -12.62 -1.98 -1.61
N VAL A 83 -13.47 -1.51 -0.70
CA VAL A 83 -13.21 -0.31 0.11
C VAL A 83 -12.26 -0.70 1.22
N HIS A 84 -11.08 -0.11 1.24
CA HIS A 84 -10.03 -0.54 2.16
C HIS A 84 -9.22 0.61 2.76
N ASN A 85 -8.57 0.31 3.88
CA ASN A 85 -7.64 1.20 4.56
C ASN A 85 -6.55 0.36 5.21
N LEU A 86 -5.39 0.95 5.36
CA LEU A 86 -4.25 0.39 6.07
C LEU A 86 -3.90 1.36 7.20
N ILE A 87 -3.91 0.87 8.43
CA ILE A 87 -3.72 1.70 9.62
C ILE A 87 -2.59 1.12 10.45
N ASN A 88 -1.57 1.90 10.73
CA ASN A 88 -0.58 1.49 11.71
C ASN A 88 -1.04 1.92 13.11
N ASP A 89 -1.76 1.04 13.77
CA ASP A 89 -2.23 1.23 15.15
C ASP A 89 -1.27 0.66 16.19
N THR A 90 -0.05 0.30 15.76
CA THR A 90 1.00 -0.24 16.63
C THR A 90 1.98 0.86 17.04
N ASP A 91 2.92 0.52 17.91
CA ASP A 91 3.96 1.44 18.38
C ASP A 91 5.29 1.31 17.64
N GLU A 92 5.32 0.52 16.55
CA GLU A 92 6.49 0.32 15.71
C GLU A 92 6.20 0.69 14.26
N PRO A 93 7.20 1.10 13.47
CA PRO A 93 6.99 1.31 12.04
C PRO A 93 6.59 0.02 11.35
N ILE A 94 5.78 0.14 10.30
CA ILE A 94 5.41 -0.99 9.44
C ILE A 94 5.89 -0.74 8.03
N GLU A 95 6.14 -1.81 7.29
CA GLU A 95 6.49 -1.73 5.88
C GLU A 95 5.66 -2.73 5.09
N ALA A 96 5.30 -2.33 3.87
CA ALA A 96 4.55 -3.15 2.94
C ALA A 96 5.10 -2.96 1.53
N VAL A 97 4.94 -3.99 0.71
CA VAL A 97 5.08 -3.88 -0.74
C VAL A 97 3.67 -3.75 -1.31
N PHE A 98 3.45 -2.82 -2.21
CA PHE A 98 2.16 -2.70 -2.90
C PHE A 98 2.37 -2.81 -4.41
N ILE A 99 1.44 -3.48 -5.07
CA ILE A 99 1.46 -3.72 -6.51
C ILE A 99 0.07 -3.46 -7.06
N LYS A 100 -0.03 -2.60 -8.07
CA LYS A 100 -1.27 -2.34 -8.80
C LYS A 100 -1.18 -2.96 -10.17
N SER A 101 -2.25 -3.63 -10.58
CA SER A 101 -2.27 -4.44 -11.79
C SER A 101 -2.06 -3.64 -13.08
N ASP A 102 -2.52 -2.38 -13.09
CA ASP A 102 -2.41 -1.49 -14.24
C ASP A 102 -1.92 -0.11 -13.77
N TYR A 103 -1.36 0.63 -14.71
CA TYR A 103 -1.01 2.01 -14.45
C TYR A 103 -2.20 2.91 -14.81
N LEU A 104 -3.05 3.18 -13.82
CA LEU A 104 -4.21 4.06 -13.94
C LEU A 104 -4.18 5.08 -12.79
N PRO A 105 -3.40 6.16 -12.91
CA PRO A 105 -3.10 7.04 -11.78
C PRO A 105 -4.30 7.81 -11.23
N LYS A 106 -5.43 7.84 -11.94
CA LYS A 106 -6.66 8.53 -11.49
C LYS A 106 -7.78 7.58 -11.09
N ASP A 107 -7.46 6.31 -10.88
CA ASP A 107 -8.44 5.27 -10.60
C ASP A 107 -8.87 5.21 -9.12
N LYS A 108 -8.16 5.88 -8.25
CA LYS A 108 -8.45 5.90 -6.82
C LYS A 108 -9.65 6.79 -6.49
N VAL A 109 -10.57 6.29 -5.68
CA VAL A 109 -11.73 7.03 -5.19
C VAL A 109 -11.71 7.01 -3.67
N ASP A 110 -11.74 8.19 -3.06
CA ASP A 110 -11.82 8.31 -1.60
C ASP A 110 -13.23 7.93 -1.12
N ALA A 111 -13.28 7.21 -0.03
CA ALA A 111 -14.55 6.72 0.52
C ALA A 111 -14.77 7.19 1.95
#